data_b05c6d5a6e8eaf535119f5955ae56708
#
_entry.id   b05c6d5a6e8eaf535119f5955ae56708
#
_cell.length_a   1.000
_cell.length_b   1.000
_cell.length_c   1.000
_cell.angle_alpha   90.00
_cell.angle_beta   90.00
_cell.angle_gamma   90.00
#
_symmetry.space_group_name_H-M   'P 1'
#
loop_
_entity.id
_entity.type
_entity.pdbx_description
1 polymer ?
#
loop_
_entity_poly.entity_id
_entity_poly.type
_entity_poly.pdbx_seq_one_letter_code
_entity_poly.pdbx_strand_id
1 'polypeptide(L)'
;MQQKLDARHVRRTVCREGLHAYEAAYAPGSQLPEHQHASPFFTYVLRGNYVEQEGRLARECARGAVIFHQPNETHSNLVGPQGTASLNVEIDAAAWRELTADMLPPRDIVGRALSGNAEWLAVAVWREFHNDDSASALGLDETVATLCGAIRISAARGVFEPHTRLDRCTEYLRARPTVTPRLAEVAQVAGVHPMHLSKLFRKRFGYSMGEFLRRQRIAWACEQLARDSGTISSIAVRAGFSDHAHFTRTFRRIAGCSPSWYRTRLRATLTQGV
;
A
#
# COMPACT_ATOMS: atom_id res chain seq x y z
N MET A 1 7.95 -13.75 22.76
CA MET A 1 6.98 -13.13 23.68
C MET A 1 5.91 -12.46 22.82
N GLN A 2 4.73 -13.04 22.76
CA GLN A 2 3.63 -12.54 21.94
C GLN A 2 3.16 -11.22 22.56
N GLN A 3 3.44 -10.09 21.90
CA GLN A 3 2.99 -8.80 22.39
C GLN A 3 1.47 -8.73 22.16
N LYS A 4 0.68 -8.71 23.26
CA LYS A 4 -0.72 -8.30 23.18
C LYS A 4 -0.73 -6.88 22.58
N LEU A 5 -1.41 -6.70 21.46
CA LEU A 5 -1.68 -5.37 20.91
C LEU A 5 -2.13 -4.47 22.07
N ASP A 6 -1.41 -3.36 22.27
CA ASP A 6 -1.87 -2.36 23.25
C ASP A 6 -3.14 -1.74 22.69
N ALA A 7 -4.28 -2.08 23.30
CA ALA A 7 -5.61 -1.65 22.89
C ALA A 7 -5.73 -0.11 22.74
N ARG A 8 -4.84 0.64 23.38
CA ARG A 8 -4.78 2.11 23.27
C ARG A 8 -4.45 2.62 21.87
N HIS A 9 -3.78 1.81 21.06
CA HIS A 9 -3.38 2.17 19.70
C HIS A 9 -4.34 1.65 18.63
N VAL A 10 -5.20 0.68 18.96
CA VAL A 10 -6.19 0.12 18.04
C VAL A 10 -7.39 1.04 17.94
N ARG A 11 -7.81 1.36 16.70
CA ARG A 11 -8.93 2.27 16.40
C ARG A 11 -10.19 1.54 15.95
N ARG A 12 -10.03 0.52 15.17
CA ARG A 12 -11.10 -0.34 14.65
C ARG A 12 -10.55 -1.74 14.49
N THR A 13 -11.37 -2.73 14.74
CA THR A 13 -11.02 -4.13 14.52
C THR A 13 -12.19 -4.87 13.87
N VAL A 14 -11.88 -5.82 13.01
CA VAL A 14 -12.80 -6.77 12.40
C VAL A 14 -12.18 -8.15 12.55
N CYS A 15 -12.86 -9.03 13.28
CA CYS A 15 -12.46 -10.43 13.43
C CYS A 15 -13.39 -11.31 12.60
N ARG A 16 -12.79 -12.18 11.80
CA ARG A 16 -13.45 -13.16 10.94
C ARG A 16 -12.82 -14.52 11.18
N GLU A 17 -13.46 -15.58 10.72
CA GLU A 17 -12.83 -16.90 10.70
C GLU A 17 -11.56 -16.84 9.86
N GLY A 18 -10.42 -17.16 10.47
CA GLY A 18 -9.12 -17.15 9.81
C GLY A 18 -8.50 -15.77 9.54
N LEU A 19 -9.17 -14.65 9.90
CA LEU A 19 -8.70 -13.30 9.59
C LEU A 19 -8.97 -12.32 10.74
N HIS A 20 -7.92 -11.58 11.12
CA HIS A 20 -8.00 -10.49 12.08
C HIS A 20 -7.45 -9.21 11.47
N ALA A 21 -8.32 -8.26 11.11
CA ALA A 21 -7.96 -6.97 10.58
C ALA A 21 -8.16 -5.87 11.63
N TYR A 22 -7.18 -4.94 11.74
CA TYR A 22 -7.30 -3.82 12.65
C TYR A 22 -6.53 -2.60 12.17
N GLU A 23 -7.05 -1.43 12.47
CA GLU A 23 -6.33 -0.17 12.33
C GLU A 23 -5.61 0.19 13.62
N ALA A 24 -4.35 0.59 13.51
CA ALA A 24 -3.56 1.10 14.61
C ALA A 24 -2.97 2.47 14.25
N ALA A 25 -2.84 3.34 15.26
CA ALA A 25 -2.21 4.64 15.12
C ALA A 25 -1.24 4.89 16.28
N TYR A 26 -0.07 5.40 15.95
CA TYR A 26 1.00 5.67 16.90
C TYR A 26 1.46 7.13 16.78
N ALA A 27 1.72 7.74 17.95
CA ALA A 27 2.21 9.12 18.05
C ALA A 27 3.63 9.26 17.46
N PRO A 28 4.03 10.48 17.07
CA PRO A 28 5.40 10.76 16.66
C PRO A 28 6.44 10.26 17.68
N GLY A 29 7.49 9.61 17.17
CA GLY A 29 8.60 9.12 18.00
C GLY A 29 8.29 7.88 18.84
N SER A 30 7.08 7.30 18.73
CA SER A 30 6.78 6.04 19.43
C SER A 30 7.74 4.94 19.01
N GLN A 31 8.16 4.15 19.99
CA GLN A 31 9.01 2.98 19.77
C GLN A 31 8.22 1.71 20.11
N LEU A 32 8.14 0.80 19.16
CA LEU A 32 7.65 -0.54 19.38
C LEU A 32 8.88 -1.43 19.55
N PRO A 33 9.10 -1.99 20.76
CA PRO A 33 10.24 -2.84 21.02
C PRO A 33 10.22 -4.08 20.14
N GLU A 34 11.29 -4.83 20.16
CA GLU A 34 11.41 -6.08 19.41
C GLU A 34 10.28 -7.05 19.78
N HIS A 35 9.55 -7.52 18.78
CA HIS A 35 8.40 -8.41 18.90
C HIS A 35 8.24 -9.27 17.65
N GLN A 36 7.33 -10.24 17.74
CA GLN A 36 6.99 -11.14 16.63
C GLN A 36 5.50 -11.50 16.67
N HIS A 37 4.97 -11.88 15.52
CA HIS A 37 3.60 -12.38 15.38
C HIS A 37 3.60 -13.87 15.04
N ALA A 38 2.69 -14.64 15.63
CA ALA A 38 2.58 -16.09 15.38
C ALA A 38 1.98 -16.38 13.99
N SER A 39 1.21 -15.46 13.46
CA SER A 39 0.53 -15.54 12.16
C SER A 39 1.23 -14.68 11.11
N PRO A 40 1.19 -15.07 9.82
CA PRO A 40 1.58 -14.16 8.76
C PRO A 40 0.64 -12.95 8.74
N PHE A 41 1.19 -11.77 8.48
CA PHE A 41 0.39 -10.57 8.38
C PHE A 41 0.95 -9.61 7.35
N PHE A 42 0.12 -8.69 6.92
CA PHE A 42 0.58 -7.55 6.15
C PHE A 42 0.12 -6.24 6.79
N THR A 43 0.98 -5.24 6.64
CA THR A 43 0.73 -3.87 7.07
C THR A 43 0.58 -2.98 5.86
N TYR A 44 -0.51 -2.24 5.77
CA TYR A 44 -0.69 -1.16 4.81
C TYR A 44 -0.58 0.19 5.53
N VAL A 45 0.43 0.98 5.18
CA VAL A 45 0.68 2.29 5.80
C VAL A 45 -0.29 3.32 5.21
N LEU A 46 -1.27 3.73 6.00
CA LEU A 46 -2.31 4.70 5.62
C LEU A 46 -1.80 6.14 5.69
N ARG A 47 -0.96 6.45 6.69
CA ARG A 47 -0.41 7.79 6.92
C ARG A 47 0.93 7.71 7.64
N GLY A 48 1.76 8.77 7.44
CA GLY A 48 3.05 8.92 8.11
C GLY A 48 4.06 7.90 7.63
N ASN A 49 5.01 7.61 8.48
CA ASN A 49 6.06 6.64 8.24
C ASN A 49 6.59 6.07 9.55
N TYR A 50 7.29 4.95 9.45
CA TYR A 50 8.11 4.39 10.50
C TYR A 50 9.34 3.72 9.88
N VAL A 51 10.39 3.57 10.66
CA VAL A 51 11.53 2.74 10.31
C VAL A 51 11.35 1.40 11.01
N GLU A 52 11.35 0.33 10.23
CA GLU A 52 11.32 -1.03 10.73
C GLU A 52 12.72 -1.61 10.73
N GLN A 53 13.09 -2.22 11.84
CA GLN A 53 14.35 -2.89 12.03
C GLN A 53 14.12 -4.40 12.14
N GLU A 54 14.75 -5.16 11.24
CA GLU A 54 14.77 -6.61 11.23
C GLU A 54 16.24 -7.08 11.26
N GLY A 55 16.72 -7.51 12.41
CA GLY A 55 18.13 -7.83 12.61
C GLY A 55 19.04 -6.63 12.25
N ARG A 56 19.83 -6.78 11.17
CA ARG A 56 20.73 -5.71 10.67
C ARG A 56 20.10 -4.86 9.55
N LEU A 57 18.93 -5.22 9.10
CA LEU A 57 18.23 -4.51 8.02
C LEU A 57 17.31 -3.46 8.64
N ALA A 58 17.45 -2.22 8.17
CA ALA A 58 16.54 -1.12 8.48
C ALA A 58 15.86 -0.68 7.20
N ARG A 59 14.53 -0.50 7.23
CA ARG A 59 13.77 0.00 6.09
C ARG A 59 12.81 1.10 6.50
N GLU A 60 12.66 2.08 5.66
CA GLU A 60 11.62 3.08 5.80
C GLU A 60 10.31 2.56 5.20
N CYS A 61 9.27 2.54 6.02
CA CYS A 61 7.91 2.16 5.66
C CYS A 61 7.06 3.43 5.62
N ALA A 62 6.94 4.01 4.44
CA ALA A 62 6.19 5.24 4.23
C ALA A 62 4.75 4.94 3.78
N ARG A 63 3.90 5.97 3.80
CA ARG A 63 2.52 5.88 3.33
C ARG A 63 2.41 5.22 1.95
N GLY A 64 1.44 4.33 1.80
CA GLY A 64 1.21 3.52 0.59
C GLY A 64 2.01 2.23 0.54
N ALA A 65 2.99 2.07 1.45
CA ALA A 65 3.73 0.82 1.55
C ALA A 65 2.82 -0.31 2.04
N VAL A 66 2.95 -1.46 1.41
CA VAL A 66 2.39 -2.73 1.86
C VAL A 66 3.57 -3.62 2.23
N ILE A 67 3.66 -3.99 3.50
CA ILE A 67 4.73 -4.80 4.05
C ILE A 67 4.14 -6.16 4.43
N PHE A 68 4.77 -7.22 4.01
CA PHE A 68 4.38 -8.58 4.39
C PHE A 68 5.39 -9.16 5.39
N HIS A 69 4.88 -9.77 6.44
CA HIS A 69 5.64 -10.44 7.49
C HIS A 69 5.30 -11.92 7.55
N GLN A 70 6.34 -12.74 7.64
CA GLN A 70 6.16 -14.18 7.89
C GLN A 70 5.87 -14.47 9.38
N PRO A 71 5.30 -15.63 9.68
CA PRO A 71 5.14 -16.06 11.06
C PRO A 71 6.48 -16.04 11.81
N ASN A 72 6.47 -15.54 13.06
CA ASN A 72 7.61 -15.49 13.97
C ASN A 72 8.81 -14.65 13.47
N GLU A 73 8.57 -13.75 12.51
CA GLU A 73 9.55 -12.75 12.11
C GLU A 73 9.68 -11.68 13.19
N THR A 74 10.90 -11.54 13.71
CA THR A 74 11.19 -10.61 14.79
C THR A 74 11.58 -9.26 14.23
N HIS A 75 10.87 -8.21 14.64
CA HIS A 75 11.11 -6.84 14.20
C HIS A 75 10.80 -5.82 15.30
N SER A 76 11.30 -4.60 15.12
CA SER A 76 10.97 -3.43 15.96
C SER A 76 10.68 -2.23 15.07
N ASN A 77 9.92 -1.25 15.59
CA ASN A 77 9.52 -0.10 14.82
C ASN A 77 9.80 1.21 15.55
N LEU A 78 10.36 2.18 14.82
CA LEU A 78 10.51 3.57 15.24
C LEU A 78 9.63 4.47 14.39
N VAL A 79 8.62 5.05 15.00
CA VAL A 79 7.65 5.91 14.32
C VAL A 79 8.26 7.26 13.99
N GLY A 80 8.04 7.72 12.77
CA GLY A 80 8.55 8.99 12.26
C GLY A 80 7.88 10.22 12.89
N PRO A 81 8.37 11.44 12.55
CA PRO A 81 7.98 12.69 13.21
C PRO A 81 6.53 13.14 12.97
N GLN A 82 5.82 12.49 12.06
CA GLN A 82 4.40 12.78 11.79
C GLN A 82 3.44 11.75 12.40
N GLY A 83 3.96 10.80 13.21
CA GLY A 83 3.23 9.63 13.63
C GLY A 83 2.99 8.66 12.48
N THR A 84 2.28 7.58 12.75
CA THR A 84 1.85 6.63 11.71
C THR A 84 0.46 6.11 11.99
N ALA A 85 -0.25 5.75 10.93
CA ALA A 85 -1.48 4.96 11.00
C ALA A 85 -1.40 3.86 9.94
N SER A 86 -1.82 2.66 10.30
CA SER A 86 -1.78 1.48 9.43
C SER A 86 -3.02 0.63 9.56
N LEU A 87 -3.37 -0.06 8.48
CA LEU A 87 -4.22 -1.23 8.50
C LEU A 87 -3.32 -2.45 8.58
N ASN A 88 -3.56 -3.32 9.56
CA ASN A 88 -2.88 -4.58 9.75
C ASN A 88 -3.88 -5.70 9.53
N VAL A 89 -3.47 -6.74 8.82
CA VAL A 89 -4.30 -7.92 8.55
C VAL A 89 -3.49 -9.16 8.87
N GLU A 90 -3.84 -9.82 9.95
CA GLU A 90 -3.30 -11.10 10.36
C GLU A 90 -4.17 -12.22 9.80
N ILE A 91 -3.53 -13.25 9.26
CA ILE A 91 -4.19 -14.40 8.62
C ILE A 91 -3.76 -15.63 9.40
N ASP A 92 -4.69 -16.40 9.94
CA ASP A 92 -4.30 -17.59 10.67
C ASP A 92 -3.63 -18.65 9.78
N ALA A 93 -2.95 -19.60 10.39
CA ALA A 93 -2.14 -20.58 9.65
C ALA A 93 -3.00 -21.51 8.77
N ALA A 94 -4.26 -21.75 9.10
CA ALA A 94 -5.16 -22.58 8.30
C ALA A 94 -5.62 -21.82 7.05
N ALA A 95 -6.16 -20.60 7.23
CA ALA A 95 -6.56 -19.72 6.14
C ALA A 95 -5.37 -19.38 5.21
N TRP A 96 -4.19 -19.15 5.78
CA TRP A 96 -2.98 -18.90 4.99
C TRP A 96 -2.65 -20.08 4.08
N ARG A 97 -2.70 -21.32 4.60
CA ARG A 97 -2.44 -22.53 3.79
C ARG A 97 -3.44 -22.69 2.66
N GLU A 98 -4.73 -22.45 2.91
CA GLU A 98 -5.76 -22.48 1.87
C GLU A 98 -5.52 -21.42 0.79
N LEU A 99 -5.24 -20.18 1.18
CA LEU A 99 -5.04 -19.06 0.27
C LEU A 99 -3.78 -19.19 -0.58
N THR A 100 -2.76 -19.86 -0.08
CA THR A 100 -1.43 -19.90 -0.72
C THR A 100 -1.01 -21.29 -1.19
N ALA A 101 -1.83 -22.33 -0.96
CA ALA A 101 -1.47 -23.73 -1.23
C ALA A 101 -0.09 -24.11 -0.64
N ASP A 102 0.14 -23.76 0.62
CA ASP A 102 1.39 -23.96 1.38
C ASP A 102 2.64 -23.25 0.81
N MET A 103 2.48 -22.43 -0.22
CA MET A 103 3.59 -21.64 -0.76
C MET A 103 3.82 -20.39 0.09
N LEU A 104 4.73 -20.50 1.05
CA LEU A 104 5.28 -19.29 1.70
C LEU A 104 6.07 -18.47 0.66
N PRO A 105 5.90 -17.14 0.63
CA PRO A 105 6.78 -16.30 -0.16
C PRO A 105 8.24 -16.57 0.26
N PRO A 106 9.21 -16.58 -0.66
CA PRO A 106 10.61 -16.67 -0.30
C PRO A 106 10.98 -15.63 0.77
N ARG A 107 11.90 -15.99 1.68
CA ARG A 107 12.32 -15.12 2.79
C ARG A 107 12.82 -13.73 2.35
N ASP A 108 13.33 -13.63 1.14
CA ASP A 108 13.79 -12.38 0.53
C ASP A 108 12.67 -11.41 0.11
N ILE A 109 11.39 -11.82 0.19
CA ILE A 109 10.21 -10.95 0.02
C ILE A 109 9.69 -10.44 1.36
N VAL A 110 10.06 -11.13 2.41
CA VAL A 110 9.75 -10.77 3.78
C VAL A 110 10.27 -9.38 4.04
N GLY A 111 9.38 -8.55 4.56
CA GLY A 111 9.71 -7.20 4.91
C GLY A 111 10.00 -6.25 3.75
N ARG A 112 9.64 -6.57 2.52
CA ARG A 112 9.75 -5.64 1.40
C ARG A 112 8.46 -4.88 1.17
N ALA A 113 8.59 -3.57 0.99
CA ALA A 113 7.47 -2.76 0.52
C ALA A 113 7.06 -3.26 -0.88
N LEU A 114 5.90 -3.89 -0.95
CA LEU A 114 5.33 -4.32 -2.22
C LEU A 114 4.91 -3.10 -3.03
N SER A 115 5.26 -3.05 -4.30
CA SER A 115 4.95 -1.93 -5.18
C SER A 115 3.96 -2.31 -6.28
N GLY A 116 3.35 -1.30 -6.89
CA GLY A 116 2.47 -1.48 -8.04
C GLY A 116 1.04 -1.85 -7.67
N ASN A 117 0.56 -3.05 -8.02
CA ASN A 117 -0.83 -3.43 -7.77
C ASN A 117 -1.14 -3.70 -6.30
N ALA A 118 -0.16 -4.05 -5.48
CA ALA A 118 -0.38 -4.38 -4.06
C ALA A 118 -0.91 -3.18 -3.27
N GLU A 119 -0.44 -1.96 -3.53
CA GLU A 119 -0.97 -0.74 -2.90
C GLU A 119 -2.48 -0.59 -3.15
N TRP A 120 -2.93 -0.79 -4.40
CA TRP A 120 -4.34 -0.62 -4.75
C TRP A 120 -5.22 -1.76 -4.25
N LEU A 121 -4.67 -2.96 -4.14
CA LEU A 121 -5.34 -4.07 -3.48
C LEU A 121 -5.47 -3.82 -1.98
N ALA A 122 -4.44 -3.27 -1.33
CA ALA A 122 -4.52 -2.88 0.08
C ALA A 122 -5.53 -1.73 0.30
N VAL A 123 -5.65 -0.78 -0.63
CA VAL A 123 -6.73 0.22 -0.61
C VAL A 123 -8.10 -0.44 -0.73
N ALA A 124 -8.25 -1.49 -1.55
CA ALA A 124 -9.51 -2.23 -1.66
C ALA A 124 -9.82 -2.97 -0.36
N VAL A 125 -8.83 -3.62 0.26
CA VAL A 125 -8.99 -4.24 1.60
C VAL A 125 -9.43 -3.20 2.62
N TRP A 126 -8.76 -2.05 2.66
CA TRP A 126 -9.11 -0.96 3.58
C TRP A 126 -10.53 -0.42 3.35
N ARG A 127 -10.98 -0.35 2.10
CA ARG A 127 -12.36 0.03 1.76
C ARG A 127 -13.37 -0.98 2.30
N GLU A 128 -13.16 -2.29 2.05
CA GLU A 128 -14.05 -3.34 2.55
C GLU A 128 -14.03 -3.43 4.08
N PHE A 129 -12.88 -3.21 4.70
CA PHE A 129 -12.75 -3.09 6.15
C PHE A 129 -13.64 -1.98 6.75
N HIS A 130 -13.91 -0.91 5.98
CA HIS A 130 -14.77 0.21 6.38
C HIS A 130 -16.21 0.14 5.86
N ASN A 131 -16.54 -0.83 5.04
CA ASN A 131 -17.92 -1.07 4.64
C ASN A 131 -18.67 -1.74 5.80
N ASP A 132 -19.89 -1.25 6.07
CA ASP A 132 -20.74 -1.76 7.15
C ASP A 132 -22.04 -2.39 6.58
N ASP A 133 -22.01 -2.87 5.33
CA ASP A 133 -23.12 -3.57 4.69
C ASP A 133 -23.03 -5.11 4.88
N SER A 134 -24.08 -5.82 4.52
CA SER A 134 -24.14 -7.27 4.70
C SER A 134 -23.17 -8.06 3.80
N ALA A 135 -22.63 -7.44 2.74
CA ALA A 135 -21.69 -8.04 1.81
C ALA A 135 -20.23 -7.76 2.18
N SER A 136 -19.98 -6.81 3.09
CA SER A 136 -18.62 -6.35 3.44
C SER A 136 -17.72 -7.46 3.95
N ALA A 137 -18.32 -8.43 4.63
CA ALA A 137 -17.59 -9.60 5.12
C ALA A 137 -16.97 -10.42 3.98
N LEU A 138 -17.79 -10.78 2.99
CA LEU A 138 -17.34 -11.52 1.80
C LEU A 138 -16.37 -10.67 0.97
N GLY A 139 -16.64 -9.37 0.83
CA GLY A 139 -15.77 -8.44 0.12
C GLY A 139 -14.38 -8.32 0.76
N LEU A 140 -14.31 -8.34 2.09
CA LEU A 140 -13.03 -8.32 2.81
C LEU A 140 -12.24 -9.61 2.56
N ASP A 141 -12.87 -10.78 2.70
CA ASP A 141 -12.24 -12.07 2.49
C ASP A 141 -11.71 -12.19 1.06
N GLU A 142 -12.50 -11.81 0.04
CA GLU A 142 -12.11 -11.83 -1.37
C GLU A 142 -10.94 -10.88 -1.68
N THR A 143 -10.96 -9.66 -1.15
CA THR A 143 -9.90 -8.68 -1.39
C THR A 143 -8.60 -9.07 -0.70
N VAL A 144 -8.65 -9.66 0.49
CA VAL A 144 -7.48 -10.21 1.18
C VAL A 144 -6.90 -11.39 0.40
N ALA A 145 -7.73 -12.34 -0.05
CA ALA A 145 -7.29 -13.46 -0.89
C ALA A 145 -6.60 -12.98 -2.17
N THR A 146 -7.16 -11.96 -2.81
CA THR A 146 -6.58 -11.34 -4.03
C THR A 146 -5.22 -10.70 -3.73
N LEU A 147 -5.07 -10.02 -2.60
CA LEU A 147 -3.79 -9.44 -2.17
C LEU A 147 -2.75 -10.52 -1.91
N CYS A 148 -3.11 -11.59 -1.19
CA CYS A 148 -2.22 -12.73 -0.95
C CYS A 148 -1.76 -13.39 -2.27
N GLY A 149 -2.66 -13.56 -3.24
CA GLY A 149 -2.34 -14.05 -4.58
C GLY A 149 -1.35 -13.14 -5.32
N ALA A 150 -1.50 -11.82 -5.22
CA ALA A 150 -0.58 -10.86 -5.83
C ALA A 150 0.81 -10.88 -5.17
N ILE A 151 0.87 -11.02 -3.84
CA ILE A 151 2.12 -11.20 -3.09
C ILE A 151 2.84 -12.45 -3.58
N ARG A 152 2.14 -13.58 -3.67
CA ARG A 152 2.67 -14.85 -4.17
C ARG A 152 3.22 -14.74 -5.60
N ILE A 153 2.48 -14.11 -6.51
CA ILE A 153 2.91 -13.93 -7.91
C ILE A 153 4.15 -13.04 -7.99
N SER A 154 4.23 -12.00 -7.18
CA SER A 154 5.40 -11.13 -7.10
C SER A 154 6.63 -11.90 -6.59
N ALA A 155 6.43 -12.78 -5.62
CA ALA A 155 7.41 -13.70 -5.10
C ALA A 155 7.97 -14.65 -6.17
N ALA A 156 7.08 -15.37 -6.84
CA ALA A 156 7.45 -16.39 -7.83
C ALA A 156 8.17 -15.80 -9.08
N ARG A 157 7.95 -14.53 -9.38
CA ARG A 157 8.57 -13.86 -10.54
C ARG A 157 9.99 -13.38 -10.30
N GLY A 158 10.56 -13.57 -9.10
CA GLY A 158 11.91 -13.12 -8.77
C GLY A 158 12.12 -11.63 -9.08
N VAL A 159 11.16 -10.79 -8.70
CA VAL A 159 11.00 -9.38 -9.15
C VAL A 159 12.14 -8.47 -8.66
N PHE A 160 13.28 -9.03 -8.31
CA PHE A 160 14.41 -8.28 -7.75
C PHE A 160 15.70 -8.50 -8.50
N GLU A 161 15.68 -8.28 -9.82
CA GLU A 161 16.88 -7.81 -10.50
C GLU A 161 17.08 -6.33 -10.09
N PRO A 162 18.15 -5.97 -9.36
CA PRO A 162 18.39 -4.59 -9.00
C PRO A 162 18.65 -3.75 -10.26
N HIS A 163 17.95 -2.62 -10.35
CA HIS A 163 18.16 -1.57 -11.34
C HIS A 163 18.00 -1.95 -12.82
N THR A 164 16.85 -2.51 -13.16
CA THR A 164 16.47 -2.63 -14.56
C THR A 164 16.26 -1.25 -15.19
N ARG A 165 16.37 -1.17 -16.53
CA ARG A 165 16.06 0.05 -17.29
C ARG A 165 14.65 0.57 -16.98
N LEU A 166 13.71 -0.33 -16.66
CA LEU A 166 12.32 0.02 -16.28
C LEU A 166 12.22 0.60 -14.87
N ASP A 167 13.11 0.21 -13.94
CA ASP A 167 13.11 0.77 -12.58
C ASP A 167 13.48 2.25 -12.63
N ARG A 168 14.47 2.65 -13.43
CA ARG A 168 14.79 4.06 -13.69
C ARG A 168 13.59 4.84 -14.25
N CYS A 169 12.81 4.23 -15.16
CA CYS A 169 11.59 4.85 -15.69
C CYS A 169 10.55 5.06 -14.58
N THR A 170 10.33 4.05 -13.74
CA THR A 170 9.33 4.16 -12.67
C THR A 170 9.76 5.14 -11.60
N GLU A 171 11.04 5.20 -11.24
CA GLU A 171 11.61 6.20 -10.34
C GLU A 171 11.44 7.61 -10.91
N TYR A 172 11.77 7.82 -12.18
CA TYR A 172 11.57 9.09 -12.86
C TYR A 172 10.11 9.55 -12.84
N LEU A 173 9.16 8.63 -13.12
CA LEU A 173 7.72 8.92 -13.10
C LEU A 173 7.18 9.15 -11.68
N ARG A 174 7.70 8.44 -10.69
CA ARG A 174 7.34 8.62 -9.26
C ARG A 174 7.85 9.93 -8.69
N ALA A 175 9.05 10.35 -9.08
CA ALA A 175 9.64 11.61 -8.60
C ALA A 175 8.84 12.85 -9.02
N ARG A 176 8.05 12.76 -10.10
CA ARG A 176 7.28 13.88 -10.66
C ARG A 176 5.88 13.46 -11.12
N PRO A 177 5.03 12.93 -10.24
CA PRO A 177 3.75 12.33 -10.63
C PRO A 177 2.79 13.34 -11.28
N THR A 178 2.87 14.60 -10.88
CA THR A 178 1.97 15.68 -11.36
C THR A 178 2.33 16.20 -12.75
N VAL A 179 3.54 15.89 -13.24
CA VAL A 179 4.02 16.30 -14.58
C VAL A 179 3.71 15.18 -15.59
N THR A 180 3.36 15.55 -16.83
CA THR A 180 3.21 14.60 -17.92
C THR A 180 4.46 14.67 -18.81
N PRO A 181 5.43 13.74 -18.68
CA PRO A 181 6.61 13.72 -19.52
C PRO A 181 6.26 13.21 -20.92
N ARG A 182 7.08 13.59 -21.91
CA ARG A 182 7.03 13.00 -23.25
C ARG A 182 7.57 11.59 -23.21
N LEU A 183 7.02 10.70 -24.04
CA LEU A 183 7.49 9.32 -24.14
C LEU A 183 9.00 9.23 -24.45
N ALA A 184 9.49 10.15 -25.30
CA ALA A 184 10.91 10.24 -25.67
C ALA A 184 11.81 10.53 -24.44
N GLU A 185 11.37 11.41 -23.52
CA GLU A 185 12.13 11.73 -22.30
C GLU A 185 12.26 10.51 -21.38
N VAL A 186 11.16 9.78 -21.17
CA VAL A 186 11.17 8.55 -20.36
C VAL A 186 12.03 7.46 -21.02
N ALA A 187 11.97 7.35 -22.35
CA ALA A 187 12.77 6.39 -23.11
C ALA A 187 14.28 6.71 -23.04
N GLN A 188 14.64 7.99 -23.04
CA GLN A 188 16.01 8.43 -22.83
C GLN A 188 16.55 8.02 -21.46
N VAL A 189 15.75 8.20 -20.39
CA VAL A 189 16.10 7.75 -19.03
C VAL A 189 16.36 6.25 -18.97
N ALA A 190 15.58 5.46 -19.72
CA ALA A 190 15.74 4.01 -19.81
C ALA A 190 16.89 3.57 -20.74
N GLY A 191 17.38 4.46 -21.60
CA GLY A 191 18.35 4.10 -22.64
C GLY A 191 17.80 3.11 -23.67
N VAL A 192 16.52 3.29 -24.10
CA VAL A 192 15.84 2.44 -25.08
C VAL A 192 15.01 3.26 -26.06
N HIS A 193 14.69 2.68 -27.20
CA HIS A 193 13.79 3.31 -28.16
C HIS A 193 12.36 3.44 -27.59
N PRO A 194 11.62 4.55 -27.80
CA PRO A 194 10.28 4.78 -27.22
C PRO A 194 9.28 3.65 -27.47
N MET A 195 9.22 3.10 -28.68
CA MET A 195 8.32 1.99 -29.01
C MET A 195 8.67 0.71 -28.24
N HIS A 196 9.97 0.45 -28.05
CA HIS A 196 10.43 -0.69 -27.28
C HIS A 196 10.10 -0.54 -25.79
N LEU A 197 10.28 0.68 -25.25
CA LEU A 197 9.91 0.99 -23.87
C LEU A 197 8.43 0.70 -23.60
N SER A 198 7.52 1.15 -24.46
CA SER A 198 6.07 0.92 -24.31
C SER A 198 5.71 -0.56 -24.25
N LYS A 199 6.36 -1.39 -25.07
CA LYS A 199 6.18 -2.84 -25.09
C LYS A 199 6.71 -3.50 -23.81
N LEU A 200 7.94 -3.16 -23.41
CA LEU A 200 8.56 -3.66 -22.18
C LEU A 200 7.73 -3.29 -20.94
N PHE A 201 7.27 -2.04 -20.88
CA PHE A 201 6.49 -1.54 -19.74
C PHE A 201 5.18 -2.32 -19.59
N ARG A 202 4.42 -2.52 -20.68
CA ARG A 202 3.19 -3.33 -20.66
C ARG A 202 3.46 -4.78 -20.28
N LYS A 203 4.55 -5.38 -20.79
CA LYS A 203 4.94 -6.75 -20.44
C LYS A 203 5.24 -6.88 -18.94
N ARG A 204 5.89 -5.88 -18.34
CA ARG A 204 6.30 -5.88 -16.93
C ARG A 204 5.16 -5.58 -15.97
N PHE A 205 4.34 -4.57 -16.27
CA PHE A 205 3.34 -4.02 -15.36
C PHE A 205 1.90 -4.41 -15.70
N GLY A 206 1.63 -4.97 -16.89
CA GLY A 206 0.29 -5.33 -17.36
C GLY A 206 -0.55 -4.15 -17.87
N TYR A 207 -0.04 -2.91 -17.78
CA TYR A 207 -0.73 -1.68 -18.21
C TYR A 207 0.25 -0.66 -18.81
N SER A 208 -0.31 0.42 -19.40
CA SER A 208 0.49 1.45 -20.05
C SER A 208 1.18 2.40 -19.07
N MET A 209 2.24 3.11 -19.49
CA MET A 209 2.88 4.17 -18.72
C MET A 209 1.91 5.30 -18.36
N GLY A 210 0.95 5.63 -19.23
CA GLY A 210 -0.09 6.60 -18.92
C GLY A 210 -0.99 6.15 -17.77
N GLU A 211 -1.30 4.85 -17.69
CA GLU A 211 -2.05 4.30 -16.56
C GLU A 211 -1.19 4.28 -15.28
N PHE A 212 0.09 3.96 -15.40
CA PHE A 212 1.03 4.06 -14.28
C PHE A 212 1.07 5.48 -13.73
N LEU A 213 1.22 6.50 -14.60
CA LEU A 213 1.25 7.90 -14.18
C LEU A 213 -0.06 8.33 -13.50
N ARG A 214 -1.22 7.90 -14.04
CA ARG A 214 -2.51 8.14 -13.38
C ARG A 214 -2.55 7.54 -11.96
N ARG A 215 -2.06 6.33 -11.79
CA ARG A 215 -1.96 5.69 -10.47
C ARG A 215 -1.06 6.47 -9.52
N GLN A 216 0.11 6.96 -9.99
CA GLN A 216 0.99 7.81 -9.19
C GLN A 216 0.33 9.14 -8.81
N ARG A 217 -0.44 9.76 -9.72
CA ARG A 217 -1.23 10.96 -9.42
C ARG A 217 -2.29 10.72 -8.36
N ILE A 218 -2.97 9.58 -8.41
CA ILE A 218 -3.96 9.22 -7.39
C ILE A 218 -3.25 8.92 -6.06
N ALA A 219 -2.11 8.22 -6.04
CA ALA A 219 -1.32 8.01 -4.84
C ALA A 219 -0.89 9.34 -4.21
N TRP A 220 -0.38 10.27 -5.01
CA TRP A 220 -0.07 11.63 -4.56
C TRP A 220 -1.31 12.36 -4.01
N ALA A 221 -2.45 12.27 -4.71
CA ALA A 221 -3.70 12.89 -4.25
C ALA A 221 -4.17 12.30 -2.91
N CYS A 222 -4.04 10.99 -2.70
CA CYS A 222 -4.33 10.34 -1.43
C CYS A 222 -3.47 10.93 -0.28
N GLU A 223 -2.20 11.27 -0.54
CA GLU A 223 -1.34 11.97 0.45
C GLU A 223 -1.87 13.36 0.80
N GLN A 224 -2.27 14.11 -0.22
CA GLN A 224 -2.83 15.44 0.00
C GLN A 224 -4.17 15.36 0.75
N LEU A 225 -5.03 14.40 0.40
CA LEU A 225 -6.29 14.17 1.11
C LEU A 225 -6.09 13.84 2.59
N ALA A 226 -4.97 13.21 2.94
CA ALA A 226 -4.59 12.92 4.32
C ALA A 226 -4.10 14.14 5.10
N ARG A 227 -3.36 15.05 4.44
CA ARG A 227 -2.62 16.15 5.07
C ARG A 227 -3.32 17.50 4.95
N ASP A 228 -4.00 17.73 3.81
CA ASP A 228 -4.47 19.05 3.39
C ASP A 228 -5.97 19.23 3.68
N SER A 229 -6.34 20.36 4.28
CA SER A 229 -7.72 20.80 4.44
C SER A 229 -8.30 21.43 3.18
N GLY A 230 -7.48 21.66 2.13
CA GLY A 230 -7.87 22.24 0.87
C GLY A 230 -9.02 21.50 0.17
N THR A 231 -9.64 22.15 -0.81
CA THR A 231 -10.75 21.58 -1.57
C THR A 231 -10.28 20.38 -2.42
N ILE A 232 -11.16 19.43 -2.66
CA ILE A 232 -10.88 18.29 -3.54
C ILE A 232 -10.54 18.77 -4.96
N SER A 233 -11.18 19.84 -5.40
CA SER A 233 -10.90 20.46 -6.71
C SER A 233 -9.47 21.02 -6.79
N SER A 234 -8.99 21.67 -5.73
CA SER A 234 -7.59 22.14 -5.65
C SER A 234 -6.60 20.97 -5.72
N ILE A 235 -6.89 19.88 -5.01
CA ILE A 235 -6.06 18.68 -5.05
C ILE A 235 -6.07 18.05 -6.45
N ALA A 236 -7.21 18.01 -7.14
CA ALA A 236 -7.34 17.48 -8.49
C ALA A 236 -6.41 18.22 -9.47
N VAL A 237 -6.44 19.56 -9.45
CA VAL A 237 -5.59 20.41 -10.32
C VAL A 237 -4.11 20.18 -10.00
N ARG A 238 -3.73 20.20 -8.73
CA ARG A 238 -2.34 19.98 -8.28
C ARG A 238 -1.85 18.57 -8.61
N ALA A 239 -2.74 17.57 -8.64
CA ALA A 239 -2.44 16.22 -9.08
C ALA A 239 -2.28 16.08 -10.60
N GLY A 240 -2.46 17.17 -11.37
CA GLY A 240 -2.28 17.19 -12.83
C GLY A 240 -3.50 16.69 -13.62
N PHE A 241 -4.71 16.77 -13.04
CA PHE A 241 -5.97 16.51 -13.75
C PHE A 241 -6.54 17.81 -14.31
N SER A 242 -7.17 17.70 -15.49
CA SER A 242 -7.78 18.84 -16.18
C SER A 242 -8.98 19.45 -15.43
N ASP A 243 -9.72 18.59 -14.73
CA ASP A 243 -10.93 18.98 -14.01
C ASP A 243 -11.27 18.00 -12.88
N HIS A 244 -12.15 18.45 -11.98
CA HIS A 244 -12.62 17.68 -10.82
C HIS A 244 -13.39 16.40 -11.22
N ALA A 245 -14.14 16.42 -12.31
CA ALA A 245 -14.94 15.27 -12.73
C ALA A 245 -14.04 14.15 -13.27
N HIS A 246 -13.03 14.50 -14.08
CA HIS A 246 -12.01 13.56 -14.57
C HIS A 246 -11.22 12.96 -13.39
N PHE A 247 -10.79 13.79 -12.45
CA PHE A 247 -10.13 13.32 -11.23
C PHE A 247 -11.00 12.34 -10.47
N THR A 248 -12.26 12.70 -10.16
CA THR A 248 -13.16 11.86 -9.35
C THR A 248 -13.46 10.53 -10.03
N ARG A 249 -13.68 10.50 -11.35
CA ARG A 249 -13.87 9.25 -12.10
C ARG A 249 -12.62 8.37 -12.05
N THR A 250 -11.45 8.97 -12.25
CA THR A 250 -10.18 8.24 -12.22
C THR A 250 -9.86 7.73 -10.83
N PHE A 251 -10.10 8.53 -9.80
CA PHE A 251 -9.94 8.15 -8.40
C PHE A 251 -10.83 6.95 -8.05
N ARG A 252 -12.13 7.02 -8.37
CA ARG A 252 -13.06 5.90 -8.14
C ARG A 252 -12.64 4.63 -8.87
N ARG A 253 -12.20 4.75 -10.12
CA ARG A 253 -11.74 3.60 -10.91
C ARG A 253 -10.51 2.93 -10.32
N ILE A 254 -9.57 3.71 -9.74
CA ILE A 254 -8.31 3.20 -9.21
C ILE A 254 -8.43 2.80 -7.73
N ALA A 255 -9.02 3.67 -6.90
CA ALA A 255 -9.13 3.47 -5.46
C ALA A 255 -10.45 2.79 -5.03
N GLY A 256 -11.41 2.61 -5.96
CA GLY A 256 -12.70 1.98 -5.68
C GLY A 256 -13.69 2.82 -4.88
N CYS A 257 -13.32 4.01 -4.41
CA CYS A 257 -14.15 4.90 -3.60
C CYS A 257 -14.03 6.36 -4.07
N SER A 258 -14.89 7.26 -3.57
CA SER A 258 -14.76 8.68 -3.88
C SER A 258 -13.64 9.35 -3.09
N PRO A 259 -13.03 10.44 -3.61
CA PRO A 259 -12.04 11.23 -2.87
C PRO A 259 -12.57 11.77 -1.53
N SER A 260 -13.85 12.14 -1.47
CA SER A 260 -14.49 12.61 -0.24
C SER A 260 -14.62 11.50 0.80
N TRP A 261 -15.09 10.32 0.38
CA TRP A 261 -15.17 9.15 1.24
C TRP A 261 -13.78 8.80 1.82
N TYR A 262 -12.77 8.73 0.92
CA TYR A 262 -11.39 8.45 1.31
C TYR A 262 -10.88 9.42 2.38
N ARG A 263 -11.07 10.74 2.16
CA ARG A 263 -10.69 11.79 3.11
C ARG A 263 -11.39 11.64 4.46
N THR A 264 -12.70 11.40 4.45
CA THR A 264 -13.50 11.29 5.67
C THR A 264 -13.08 10.11 6.52
N ARG A 265 -12.92 8.94 5.90
CA ARG A 265 -12.51 7.72 6.61
C ARG A 265 -11.10 7.84 7.18
N LEU A 266 -10.16 8.34 6.39
CA LEU A 266 -8.78 8.52 6.85
C LEU A 266 -8.68 9.53 8.01
N ARG A 267 -9.49 10.59 8.01
CA ARG A 267 -9.55 11.54 9.13
C ARG A 267 -10.17 10.91 10.37
N ALA A 268 -11.19 10.12 10.23
CA ALA A 268 -11.82 9.42 11.38
C ALA A 268 -10.81 8.50 12.09
N THR A 269 -9.98 7.77 11.34
CA THR A 269 -8.87 6.96 11.90
C THR A 269 -7.89 7.80 12.73
N LEU A 270 -7.76 9.09 12.44
CA LEU A 270 -6.78 9.99 13.07
C LEU A 270 -7.34 10.75 14.28
N THR A 271 -8.65 11.04 14.32
CA THR A 271 -9.26 11.90 15.36
C THR A 271 -9.74 11.15 16.60
N GLN A 272 -9.83 9.84 16.57
CA GLN A 272 -10.24 9.02 17.74
C GLN A 272 -9.10 8.73 18.73
N GLY A 273 -8.03 9.52 18.73
CA GLY A 273 -6.80 9.26 19.49
C GLY A 273 -6.13 10.48 20.11
N VAL A 274 -6.93 11.49 20.54
CA VAL A 274 -6.48 12.56 21.45
C VAL A 274 -7.25 12.46 22.75
#